data_11aa40f9bf5b82e4ba7e8e21a29517fc
#
_entry.id   11aa40f9bf5b82e4ba7e8e21a29517fc
#
_cell.length_a   1.000
_cell.length_b   1.000
_cell.length_c   1.000
_cell.angle_alpha   90.00
_cell.angle_beta   90.00
_cell.angle_gamma   90.00
#
_symmetry.space_group_name_H-M   'P 1'
#
loop_
_entity.id
_entity.type
_entity.pdbx_description
1 polymer ?
#
loop_
_entity_poly.entity_id
_entity_poly.type
_entity_poly.pdbx_seq_one_letter_code
_entity_poly.pdbx_strand_id
1 'polypeptide(L)'
;MVKFLKEKTDLTRISSVLSLFTLVAFHWPFFRLVLGNIEGGFNGVLITGGLGVLMFALNFLVYYLVLFLGRFAGKCILAFTFIGNAISLYFINTYQVLITDKMMGNVFNTRYSEASGFFSWSAVWYLLFLGVVPCIYIFARRFDYGSWKRFFARTGIALAVSLAIALVNMQNWPWIDRNAPKLGSLVMPWSYTVNSVRYYNSVKKQNRKEIPLPDAKIVSDGK
;
A
#
# COMPACT_ATOMS: atom_id res chain seq x y z
N MET A 1 -10.32 30.23 -11.06
CA MET A 1 -10.34 28.76 -10.95
C MET A 1 -10.01 28.06 -12.27
N VAL A 2 -10.56 28.45 -13.42
CA VAL A 2 -10.35 27.78 -14.74
C VAL A 2 -8.90 27.93 -15.27
N LYS A 3 -8.19 29.00 -14.96
CA LYS A 3 -6.79 29.23 -15.40
C LYS A 3 -5.80 28.27 -14.75
N PHE A 4 -6.05 27.90 -13.49
CA PHE A 4 -5.23 26.97 -12.69
C PHE A 4 -5.30 25.50 -13.18
N LEU A 5 -6.39 25.14 -13.89
CA LEU A 5 -6.60 23.79 -14.44
C LEU A 5 -5.95 23.60 -15.82
N LYS A 6 -5.56 24.67 -16.50
CA LYS A 6 -4.96 24.62 -17.86
C LYS A 6 -3.43 24.54 -17.85
N GLU A 7 -2.77 24.91 -16.77
CA GLU A 7 -1.31 24.84 -16.68
C GLU A 7 -0.83 23.40 -16.59
N LYS A 8 0.16 23.05 -17.40
CA LYS A 8 0.84 21.77 -17.29
C LYS A 8 1.61 21.72 -15.98
N THR A 9 1.34 20.72 -15.17
CA THR A 9 2.04 20.52 -13.90
C THR A 9 3.13 19.46 -14.08
N ASP A 10 4.34 19.75 -13.60
CA ASP A 10 5.46 18.80 -13.62
C ASP A 10 5.07 17.51 -12.92
N LEU A 11 5.39 16.38 -13.55
CA LEU A 11 5.06 15.06 -13.04
C LEU A 11 5.69 14.78 -11.67
N THR A 12 6.89 15.30 -11.42
CA THR A 12 7.57 15.20 -10.12
C THR A 12 6.73 15.84 -9.03
N ARG A 13 6.22 17.06 -9.30
CA ARG A 13 5.37 17.79 -8.34
C ARG A 13 4.07 17.04 -8.03
N ILE A 14 3.42 16.52 -9.06
CA ILE A 14 2.18 15.73 -8.89
C ILE A 14 2.45 14.48 -8.05
N SER A 15 3.48 13.71 -8.42
CA SER A 15 3.83 12.48 -7.69
C SER A 15 4.23 12.77 -6.24
N SER A 16 4.95 13.86 -5.97
CA SER A 16 5.28 14.28 -4.60
C SER A 16 4.04 14.66 -3.79
N VAL A 17 3.13 15.44 -4.37
CA VAL A 17 1.88 15.85 -3.70
C VAL A 17 1.00 14.65 -3.38
N LEU A 18 0.82 13.74 -4.34
CA LEU A 18 0.03 12.52 -4.14
C LEU A 18 0.67 11.59 -3.10
N SER A 19 2.02 11.47 -3.09
CA SER A 19 2.74 10.65 -2.11
C SER A 19 2.65 11.23 -0.70
N LEU A 20 2.76 12.55 -0.58
CA LEU A 20 2.59 13.24 0.71
C LEU A 20 1.15 13.11 1.20
N PHE A 21 0.18 13.29 0.31
CA PHE A 21 -1.23 13.07 0.64
C PHE A 21 -1.48 11.63 1.11
N THR A 22 -0.93 10.63 0.41
CA THR A 22 -1.04 9.23 0.80
C THR A 22 -0.42 8.98 2.17
N LEU A 23 0.76 9.54 2.42
CA LEU A 23 1.45 9.40 3.70
C LEU A 23 0.62 9.96 4.86
N VAL A 24 0.08 11.16 4.71
CA VAL A 24 -0.65 11.86 5.78
C VAL A 24 -2.06 11.31 5.95
N ALA A 25 -2.78 11.08 4.85
CA ALA A 25 -4.20 10.74 4.90
C ALA A 25 -4.46 9.26 5.24
N PHE A 26 -3.59 8.34 4.79
CA PHE A 26 -3.87 6.91 4.89
C PHE A 26 -3.01 6.15 5.90
N HIS A 27 -1.90 6.74 6.39
CA HIS A 27 -0.97 5.98 7.25
C HIS A 27 -1.04 6.32 8.73
N TRP A 28 -2.08 7.03 9.17
CA TRP A 28 -2.30 7.26 10.60
C TRP A 28 -2.36 5.97 11.43
N PRO A 29 -3.12 4.91 11.02
CA PRO A 29 -3.14 3.66 11.76
C PRO A 29 -1.76 2.97 11.83
N PHE A 30 -0.98 3.08 10.74
CA PHE A 30 0.39 2.58 10.70
C PHE A 30 1.28 3.30 11.72
N PHE A 31 1.30 4.63 11.72
CA PHE A 31 2.13 5.39 12.67
C PHE A 31 1.67 5.23 14.11
N ARG A 32 0.37 5.09 14.35
CA ARG A 32 -0.17 4.76 15.67
C ARG A 32 0.37 3.41 16.17
N LEU A 33 0.42 2.39 15.32
CA LEU A 33 1.02 1.10 15.65
C LEU A 33 2.52 1.24 15.95
N VAL A 34 3.26 1.95 15.11
CA VAL A 34 4.71 2.17 15.26
C VAL A 34 4.99 2.86 16.60
N LEU A 35 4.36 4.00 16.84
CA LEU A 35 4.57 4.80 18.06
C LEU A 35 4.15 4.08 19.34
N GLY A 36 3.13 3.20 19.27
CA GLY A 36 2.67 2.41 20.41
C GLY A 36 3.55 1.20 20.76
N ASN A 37 4.49 0.81 19.87
CA ASN A 37 5.32 -0.39 20.04
C ASN A 37 6.83 -0.10 20.01
N ILE A 38 7.23 1.16 19.94
CA ILE A 38 8.62 1.59 19.95
C ILE A 38 8.92 2.25 21.30
N GLU A 39 10.04 1.86 21.89
CA GLU A 39 10.59 2.59 23.04
C GLU A 39 10.97 4.02 22.63
N GLY A 40 10.70 4.97 23.51
CA GLY A 40 11.06 6.37 23.28
C GLY A 40 12.56 6.56 23.11
N GLY A 41 12.97 7.76 22.67
CA GLY A 41 14.36 8.11 22.49
C GLY A 41 14.76 8.24 21.01
N PHE A 42 16.06 8.41 20.78
CA PHE A 42 16.62 8.69 19.46
C PHE A 42 16.30 7.58 18.43
N ASN A 43 16.41 6.31 18.82
CA ASN A 43 16.10 5.18 17.94
C ASN A 43 14.63 5.14 17.53
N GLY A 44 13.71 5.48 18.43
CA GLY A 44 12.28 5.56 18.09
C GLY A 44 11.98 6.65 17.05
N VAL A 45 12.60 7.81 17.18
CA VAL A 45 12.52 8.89 16.20
C VAL A 45 13.12 8.45 14.86
N LEU A 46 14.28 7.78 14.89
CA LEU A 46 14.98 7.30 13.70
C LEU A 46 14.12 6.27 12.91
N ILE A 47 13.52 5.31 13.61
CA ILE A 47 12.64 4.31 12.99
C ILE A 47 11.39 5.00 12.41
N THR A 48 10.69 5.79 13.21
CA THR A 48 9.43 6.41 12.81
C THR A 48 9.63 7.37 11.64
N GLY A 49 10.63 8.24 11.72
CA GLY A 49 11.00 9.18 10.65
C GLY A 49 11.51 8.45 9.41
N GLY A 50 12.36 7.43 9.60
CA GLY A 50 12.88 6.61 8.52
C GLY A 50 11.79 5.88 7.76
N LEU A 51 10.84 5.24 8.47
CA LEU A 51 9.67 4.60 7.85
C LEU A 51 8.82 5.62 7.09
N GLY A 52 8.60 6.83 7.63
CA GLY A 52 7.88 7.90 6.96
C GLY A 52 8.54 8.32 5.65
N VAL A 53 9.85 8.57 5.67
CA VAL A 53 10.61 8.94 4.46
C VAL A 53 10.64 7.79 3.46
N LEU A 54 10.82 6.56 3.91
CA LEU A 54 10.80 5.37 3.04
C LEU A 54 9.44 5.21 2.35
N MET A 55 8.36 5.32 3.10
CA MET A 55 7.00 5.24 2.54
C MET A 55 6.72 6.34 1.53
N PHE A 56 7.15 7.57 1.84
CA PHE A 56 7.05 8.69 0.90
C PHE A 56 7.84 8.40 -0.39
N ALA A 57 9.10 7.97 -0.27
CA ALA A 57 9.98 7.71 -1.41
C ALA A 57 9.46 6.55 -2.28
N LEU A 58 8.97 5.47 -1.67
CA LEU A 58 8.40 4.33 -2.39
C LEU A 58 7.08 4.68 -3.09
N ASN A 59 6.18 5.41 -2.42
CA ASN A 59 4.94 5.88 -3.05
C ASN A 59 5.24 6.87 -4.18
N PHE A 60 6.19 7.80 -3.97
CA PHE A 60 6.66 8.71 -5.03
C PHE A 60 7.17 7.92 -6.23
N LEU A 61 8.05 6.95 -6.01
CA LEU A 61 8.62 6.12 -7.07
C LEU A 61 7.52 5.45 -7.89
N VAL A 62 6.57 4.78 -7.22
CA VAL A 62 5.50 4.06 -7.90
C VAL A 62 4.56 5.00 -8.64
N TYR A 63 4.12 6.09 -8.02
CA TYR A 63 3.23 7.04 -8.66
C TYR A 63 3.91 7.71 -9.87
N TYR A 64 5.19 8.06 -9.72
CA TYR A 64 5.98 8.64 -10.81
C TYR A 64 6.14 7.67 -11.98
N LEU A 65 6.49 6.38 -11.70
CA LEU A 65 6.61 5.33 -12.71
C LEU A 65 5.28 5.07 -13.42
N VAL A 66 4.20 4.88 -12.65
CA VAL A 66 2.87 4.57 -13.18
C VAL A 66 2.35 5.69 -14.07
N LEU A 67 2.52 6.95 -13.64
CA LEU A 67 2.08 8.10 -14.43
C LEU A 67 2.96 8.33 -15.65
N PHE A 68 4.29 8.17 -15.53
CA PHE A 68 5.21 8.38 -16.64
C PHE A 68 5.01 7.35 -17.75
N LEU A 69 4.95 6.07 -17.42
CA LEU A 69 4.81 4.97 -18.36
C LEU A 69 3.37 4.81 -18.87
N GLY A 70 2.40 4.89 -17.97
CA GLY A 70 1.01 4.60 -18.25
C GLY A 70 0.20 5.79 -18.75
N ARG A 71 0.69 7.02 -18.62
CA ARG A 71 -0.03 8.24 -18.99
C ARG A 71 -1.50 8.23 -18.54
N PHE A 72 -2.46 8.08 -19.46
CA PHE A 72 -3.88 8.01 -19.13
C PHE A 72 -4.23 6.76 -18.32
N ALA A 73 -3.73 5.58 -18.72
CA ALA A 73 -3.90 4.35 -17.95
C ALA A 73 -3.31 4.48 -16.54
N GLY A 74 -2.17 5.19 -16.41
CA GLY A 74 -1.58 5.52 -15.12
C GLY A 74 -2.50 6.33 -14.22
N LYS A 75 -3.25 7.30 -14.77
CA LYS A 75 -4.28 8.04 -14.02
C LYS A 75 -5.39 7.11 -13.53
N CYS A 76 -5.85 6.20 -14.38
CA CYS A 76 -6.87 5.23 -14.01
C CYS A 76 -6.37 4.30 -12.89
N ILE A 77 -5.15 3.79 -12.99
CA ILE A 77 -4.54 2.95 -11.95
C ILE A 77 -4.48 3.70 -10.61
N LEU A 78 -4.01 4.96 -10.61
CA LEU A 78 -3.97 5.76 -9.37
C LEU A 78 -5.36 6.07 -8.83
N ALA A 79 -6.36 6.31 -9.69
CA ALA A 79 -7.74 6.50 -9.25
C ALA A 79 -8.27 5.25 -8.52
N PHE A 80 -8.08 4.06 -9.08
CA PHE A 80 -8.40 2.81 -8.40
C PHE A 80 -7.63 2.64 -7.09
N THR A 81 -6.35 3.02 -7.06
CA THR A 81 -5.53 3.00 -5.85
C THR A 81 -6.10 3.90 -4.76
N PHE A 82 -6.50 5.14 -5.07
CA PHE A 82 -7.09 6.05 -4.06
C PHE A 82 -8.45 5.57 -3.56
N ILE A 83 -9.29 5.01 -4.43
CA ILE A 83 -10.56 4.39 -4.05
C ILE A 83 -10.30 3.19 -3.13
N GLY A 84 -9.38 2.30 -3.49
CA GLY A 84 -8.99 1.14 -2.68
C GLY A 84 -8.42 1.54 -1.32
N ASN A 85 -7.57 2.57 -1.28
CA ASN A 85 -7.02 3.12 -0.03
C ASN A 85 -8.13 3.67 0.88
N ALA A 86 -9.10 4.41 0.32
CA ALA A 86 -10.22 4.98 1.08
C ALA A 86 -11.08 3.89 1.72
N ILE A 87 -11.43 2.86 0.95
CA ILE A 87 -12.18 1.70 1.43
C ILE A 87 -11.38 0.97 2.52
N SER A 88 -10.10 0.66 2.26
CA SER A 88 -9.25 -0.03 3.23
C SER A 88 -9.11 0.73 4.53
N LEU A 89 -8.91 2.05 4.47
CA LEU A 89 -8.80 2.90 5.65
C LEU A 89 -10.13 2.94 6.45
N TYR A 90 -11.26 2.99 5.75
CA TYR A 90 -12.58 2.90 6.41
C TYR A 90 -12.71 1.60 7.21
N PHE A 91 -12.38 0.45 6.62
CA PHE A 91 -12.44 -0.83 7.31
C PHE A 91 -11.47 -0.92 8.49
N ILE A 92 -10.24 -0.43 8.33
CA ILE A 92 -9.25 -0.40 9.42
C ILE A 92 -9.75 0.45 10.59
N ASN A 93 -10.29 1.65 10.33
CA ASN A 93 -10.69 2.56 11.40
C ASN A 93 -12.01 2.18 12.03
N THR A 94 -12.98 1.68 11.27
CA THR A 94 -14.34 1.37 11.75
C THR A 94 -14.40 0.00 12.39
N TYR A 95 -13.78 -1.00 11.77
CA TYR A 95 -13.89 -2.40 12.24
C TYR A 95 -12.60 -2.91 12.90
N GLN A 96 -11.56 -2.06 13.00
CA GLN A 96 -10.26 -2.41 13.61
C GLN A 96 -9.61 -3.66 12.99
N VAL A 97 -9.86 -3.89 11.70
CA VAL A 97 -9.34 -5.04 10.97
C VAL A 97 -8.01 -4.71 10.29
N LEU A 98 -7.12 -5.68 10.24
CA LEU A 98 -5.89 -5.60 9.47
C LEU A 98 -6.11 -6.18 8.07
N ILE A 99 -5.56 -5.53 7.05
CA ILE A 99 -5.67 -6.00 5.66
C ILE A 99 -4.67 -7.13 5.44
N THR A 100 -5.07 -8.34 5.84
CA THR A 100 -4.30 -9.58 5.68
C THR A 100 -4.79 -10.37 4.47
N ASP A 101 -4.07 -11.44 4.11
CA ASP A 101 -4.51 -12.41 3.09
C ASP A 101 -5.86 -13.05 3.42
N LYS A 102 -6.13 -13.36 4.70
CA LYS A 102 -7.43 -13.87 5.16
C LYS A 102 -8.54 -12.82 4.98
N MET A 103 -8.26 -11.55 5.30
CA MET A 103 -9.21 -10.47 5.09
C MET A 103 -9.50 -10.28 3.61
N MET A 104 -8.48 -10.38 2.74
CA MET A 104 -8.69 -10.35 1.28
C MET A 104 -9.54 -11.53 0.82
N GLY A 105 -9.37 -12.71 1.41
CA GLY A 105 -10.23 -13.86 1.16
C GLY A 105 -11.69 -13.56 1.51
N ASN A 106 -11.95 -12.94 2.63
CA ASN A 106 -13.30 -12.52 2.99
C ASN A 106 -13.87 -11.54 1.94
N VAL A 107 -13.10 -10.51 1.57
CA VAL A 107 -13.53 -9.52 0.56
C VAL A 107 -13.91 -10.19 -0.76
N PHE A 108 -13.11 -11.14 -1.26
CA PHE A 108 -13.38 -11.81 -2.54
C PHE A 108 -14.54 -12.83 -2.47
N ASN A 109 -14.85 -13.34 -1.28
CA ASN A 109 -15.92 -14.33 -1.10
C ASN A 109 -17.20 -13.72 -0.51
N THR A 110 -17.22 -12.42 -0.16
CA THR A 110 -18.38 -11.71 0.39
C THR A 110 -19.50 -11.62 -0.65
N ARG A 111 -20.71 -12.02 -0.30
CA ARG A 111 -21.89 -11.88 -1.15
C ARG A 111 -22.42 -10.45 -1.11
N TYR A 112 -23.13 -10.02 -2.16
CA TYR A 112 -23.68 -8.67 -2.24
C TYR A 112 -24.60 -8.34 -1.05
N SER A 113 -25.41 -9.29 -0.60
CA SER A 113 -26.28 -9.13 0.57
C SER A 113 -25.51 -8.83 1.88
N GLU A 114 -24.33 -9.41 2.04
CA GLU A 114 -23.45 -9.14 3.18
C GLU A 114 -22.71 -7.81 3.00
N ALA A 115 -22.22 -7.53 1.78
CA ALA A 115 -21.53 -6.28 1.46
C ALA A 115 -22.40 -5.05 1.71
N SER A 116 -23.71 -5.13 1.45
CA SER A 116 -24.65 -4.05 1.70
C SER A 116 -24.77 -3.68 3.17
N GLY A 117 -24.56 -4.64 4.09
CA GLY A 117 -24.56 -4.41 5.53
C GLY A 117 -23.40 -3.55 6.03
N PHE A 118 -22.32 -3.42 5.26
CA PHE A 118 -21.20 -2.52 5.58
C PHE A 118 -21.40 -1.09 5.08
N PHE A 119 -22.50 -0.82 4.37
CA PHE A 119 -22.81 0.52 3.91
C PHE A 119 -23.15 1.43 5.10
N SER A 120 -22.43 2.54 5.19
CA SER A 120 -22.66 3.57 6.20
C SER A 120 -22.34 4.95 5.63
N TRP A 121 -22.92 6.00 6.22
CA TRP A 121 -22.58 7.37 5.85
C TRP A 121 -21.09 7.67 6.05
N SER A 122 -20.46 7.05 7.07
CA SER A 122 -19.00 7.16 7.25
C SER A 122 -18.24 6.61 6.04
N ALA A 123 -18.62 5.44 5.50
CA ALA A 123 -18.00 4.88 4.30
C ALA A 123 -18.09 5.85 3.11
N VAL A 124 -19.25 6.52 2.93
CA VAL A 124 -19.45 7.52 1.87
C VAL A 124 -18.48 8.69 2.05
N TRP A 125 -18.29 9.21 3.26
CA TRP A 125 -17.36 10.31 3.51
C TRP A 125 -15.89 9.91 3.26
N TYR A 126 -15.48 8.71 3.71
CA TYR A 126 -14.14 8.20 3.39
C TYR A 126 -13.93 8.12 1.88
N LEU A 127 -14.89 7.54 1.16
CA LEU A 127 -14.80 7.38 -0.29
C LEU A 127 -14.79 8.75 -1.01
N LEU A 128 -15.65 9.67 -0.60
CA LEU A 128 -15.76 11.00 -1.22
C LEU A 128 -14.46 11.80 -1.04
N PHE A 129 -14.00 11.98 0.21
CA PHE A 129 -12.86 12.86 0.48
C PHE A 129 -11.51 12.23 0.16
N LEU A 130 -11.34 10.95 0.42
CA LEU A 130 -10.04 10.28 0.26
C LEU A 130 -9.92 9.51 -1.06
N GLY A 131 -11.05 9.15 -1.68
CA GLY A 131 -11.08 8.48 -2.98
C GLY A 131 -11.37 9.45 -4.13
N VAL A 132 -12.59 10.02 -4.14
CA VAL A 132 -13.09 10.81 -5.29
C VAL A 132 -12.35 12.14 -5.46
N VAL A 133 -12.10 12.88 -4.39
CA VAL A 133 -11.39 14.19 -4.47
C VAL A 133 -9.99 14.04 -5.10
N PRO A 134 -9.13 13.10 -4.68
CA PRO A 134 -7.86 12.85 -5.36
C PRO A 134 -8.02 12.42 -6.82
N CYS A 135 -9.04 11.62 -7.14
CA CYS A 135 -9.34 11.23 -8.52
C CYS A 135 -9.65 12.46 -9.38
N ILE A 136 -10.54 13.35 -8.91
CA ILE A 136 -10.87 14.60 -9.60
C ILE A 136 -9.58 15.43 -9.81
N TYR A 137 -8.73 15.55 -8.80
CA TYR A 137 -7.47 16.27 -8.90
C TYR A 137 -6.55 15.68 -9.98
N ILE A 138 -6.40 14.35 -10.04
CA ILE A 138 -5.56 13.65 -11.03
C ILE A 138 -6.09 13.87 -12.45
N PHE A 139 -7.40 13.75 -12.68
CA PHE A 139 -7.98 13.87 -14.01
C PHE A 139 -8.10 15.33 -14.49
N ALA A 140 -8.31 16.28 -13.58
CA ALA A 140 -8.40 17.69 -13.90
C ALA A 140 -7.07 18.31 -14.34
N ARG A 141 -5.92 17.69 -14.01
CA ARG A 141 -4.59 18.22 -14.33
C ARG A 141 -4.03 17.67 -15.63
N ARG A 142 -3.36 18.55 -16.38
CA ARG A 142 -2.51 18.18 -17.51
C ARG A 142 -1.10 17.99 -17.00
N PHE A 143 -0.47 16.84 -17.32
CA PHE A 143 0.87 16.52 -16.85
C PHE A 143 1.91 16.87 -17.89
N ASP A 144 3.01 17.47 -17.45
CA ASP A 144 4.26 17.52 -18.19
C ASP A 144 5.10 16.29 -17.78
N TYR A 145 5.23 15.36 -18.72
CA TYR A 145 5.95 14.11 -18.48
C TYR A 145 7.48 14.29 -18.51
N GLY A 146 7.97 15.40 -19.09
CA GLY A 146 9.40 15.65 -19.20
C GLY A 146 10.13 14.70 -20.13
N SER A 147 11.46 14.59 -19.94
CA SER A 147 12.35 13.75 -20.73
C SER A 147 12.75 12.47 -20.00
N TRP A 148 13.20 11.45 -20.75
CA TRP A 148 13.76 10.21 -20.21
C TRP A 148 14.94 10.45 -19.26
N LYS A 149 15.80 11.46 -19.54
CA LYS A 149 16.91 11.84 -18.65
C LYS A 149 16.37 12.27 -17.27
N ARG A 150 15.32 13.10 -17.26
CA ARG A 150 14.66 13.54 -16.02
C ARG A 150 14.00 12.35 -15.30
N PHE A 151 13.40 11.44 -16.05
CA PHE A 151 12.81 10.22 -15.51
C PHE A 151 13.83 9.37 -14.74
N PHE A 152 14.95 9.01 -15.39
CA PHE A 152 15.98 8.20 -14.73
C PHE A 152 16.63 8.92 -13.54
N ALA A 153 16.86 10.23 -13.65
CA ALA A 153 17.43 11.01 -12.56
C ALA A 153 16.51 11.00 -11.32
N ARG A 154 15.20 11.24 -11.48
CA ARG A 154 14.25 11.26 -10.37
C ARG A 154 14.02 9.89 -9.76
N THR A 155 13.93 8.86 -10.59
CA THR A 155 13.86 7.46 -10.16
C THR A 155 15.11 7.06 -9.40
N GLY A 156 16.30 7.40 -9.91
CA GLY A 156 17.57 7.14 -9.23
C GLY A 156 17.69 7.83 -7.87
N ILE A 157 17.27 9.10 -7.77
CA ILE A 157 17.23 9.81 -6.49
C ILE A 157 16.29 9.12 -5.49
N ALA A 158 15.08 8.73 -5.90
CA ALA A 158 14.12 8.07 -5.02
C ALA A 158 14.65 6.72 -4.53
N LEU A 159 15.29 5.94 -5.40
CA LEU A 159 15.94 4.67 -5.03
C LEU A 159 17.13 4.89 -4.08
N ALA A 160 17.98 5.89 -4.35
CA ALA A 160 19.12 6.22 -3.50
C ALA A 160 18.67 6.65 -2.09
N VAL A 161 17.62 7.49 -2.00
CA VAL A 161 17.02 7.88 -0.71
C VAL A 161 16.46 6.67 0.03
N SER A 162 15.74 5.78 -0.67
CA SER A 162 15.18 4.56 -0.06
C SER A 162 16.29 3.66 0.47
N LEU A 163 17.37 3.47 -0.28
CA LEU A 163 18.52 2.67 0.14
C LEU A 163 19.24 3.32 1.33
N ALA A 164 19.48 4.63 1.28
CA ALA A 164 20.13 5.36 2.38
C ALA A 164 19.34 5.22 3.69
N ILE A 165 18.01 5.39 3.66
CA ILE A 165 17.15 5.21 4.83
C ILE A 165 17.18 3.77 5.34
N ALA A 166 17.18 2.78 4.45
CA ALA A 166 17.31 1.37 4.83
C ALA A 166 18.64 1.10 5.55
N LEU A 167 19.75 1.63 5.04
CA LEU A 167 21.07 1.48 5.64
C LEU A 167 21.16 2.19 7.00
N VAL A 168 20.66 3.41 7.12
CA VAL A 168 20.65 4.17 8.39
C VAL A 168 19.83 3.44 9.46
N ASN A 169 18.77 2.72 9.07
CA ASN A 169 17.93 1.96 9.98
C ASN A 169 18.36 0.48 10.12
N MET A 170 19.55 0.08 9.67
CA MET A 170 19.98 -1.32 9.64
C MET A 170 19.94 -1.99 11.03
N GLN A 171 20.33 -1.28 12.07
CA GLN A 171 20.24 -1.75 13.46
C GLN A 171 18.80 -2.00 13.96
N ASN A 172 17.79 -1.40 13.30
CA ASN A 172 16.39 -1.51 13.67
C ASN A 172 15.65 -2.61 12.89
N TRP A 173 16.33 -3.29 11.96
CA TRP A 173 15.74 -4.37 11.15
C TRP A 173 15.12 -5.50 11.97
N PRO A 174 15.69 -5.98 13.08
CA PRO A 174 15.07 -7.02 13.91
C PRO A 174 13.70 -6.61 14.46
N TRP A 175 13.52 -5.33 14.80
CA TRP A 175 12.24 -4.80 15.23
C TRP A 175 11.25 -4.73 14.05
N ILE A 176 11.70 -4.23 12.90
CA ILE A 176 10.89 -4.13 11.68
C ILE A 176 10.41 -5.52 11.25
N ASP A 177 11.31 -6.50 11.22
CA ASP A 177 11.02 -7.88 10.80
C ASP A 177 9.96 -8.54 11.71
N ARG A 178 10.14 -8.44 13.02
CA ARG A 178 9.15 -8.96 13.99
C ARG A 178 7.77 -8.35 13.84
N ASN A 179 7.70 -7.09 13.44
CA ASN A 179 6.43 -6.36 13.26
C ASN A 179 5.96 -6.34 11.80
N ALA A 180 6.74 -6.87 10.85
CA ALA A 180 6.46 -6.81 9.42
C ALA A 180 5.05 -7.30 9.01
N PRO A 181 4.49 -8.38 9.58
CA PRO A 181 3.13 -8.81 9.24
C PRO A 181 2.06 -7.77 9.58
N LYS A 182 2.18 -7.13 10.76
CA LYS A 182 1.26 -6.06 11.20
C LYS A 182 1.49 -4.78 10.42
N LEU A 183 2.74 -4.36 10.27
CA LEU A 183 3.12 -3.16 9.52
C LEU A 183 2.66 -3.29 8.07
N GLY A 184 2.95 -4.41 7.40
CA GLY A 184 2.58 -4.65 6.02
C GLY A 184 1.08 -4.66 5.77
N SER A 185 0.27 -5.01 6.78
CA SER A 185 -1.19 -4.98 6.68
C SER A 185 -1.80 -3.56 6.76
N LEU A 186 -1.00 -2.56 7.12
CA LEU A 186 -1.41 -1.16 7.27
C LEU A 186 -0.78 -0.21 6.23
N VAL A 187 0.18 -0.69 5.45
CA VAL A 187 0.87 0.13 4.43
C VAL A 187 0.08 0.15 3.13
N MET A 188 -0.57 1.25 2.84
CA MET A 188 -1.35 1.44 1.61
C MET A 188 -0.51 2.07 0.48
N PRO A 189 -0.69 1.62 -0.77
CA PRO A 189 -1.63 0.60 -1.27
C PRO A 189 -1.13 -0.84 -1.19
N TRP A 190 0.03 -1.08 -0.59
CA TRP A 190 0.71 -2.38 -0.63
C TRP A 190 -0.01 -3.48 0.13
N SER A 191 -0.71 -3.13 1.24
CA SER A 191 -1.40 -4.09 2.10
C SER A 191 -2.40 -4.95 1.30
N TYR A 192 -3.39 -4.33 0.64
CA TYR A 192 -4.38 -5.08 -0.12
C TYR A 192 -3.81 -5.69 -1.41
N THR A 193 -2.84 -5.00 -2.07
CA THR A 193 -2.23 -5.52 -3.30
C THR A 193 -1.44 -6.80 -3.04
N VAL A 194 -0.52 -6.77 -2.08
CA VAL A 194 0.33 -7.93 -1.75
C VAL A 194 -0.50 -9.06 -1.14
N ASN A 195 -1.44 -8.74 -0.25
CA ASN A 195 -2.25 -9.77 0.41
C ASN A 195 -3.30 -10.38 -0.52
N SER A 196 -3.77 -9.68 -1.55
CA SER A 196 -4.57 -10.28 -2.63
C SER A 196 -3.78 -11.35 -3.40
N VAL A 197 -2.52 -11.04 -3.76
CA VAL A 197 -1.64 -12.00 -4.43
C VAL A 197 -1.34 -13.21 -3.52
N ARG A 198 -1.07 -12.96 -2.24
CA ARG A 198 -0.86 -14.05 -1.25
C ARG A 198 -2.09 -14.94 -1.13
N TYR A 199 -3.27 -14.36 -1.02
CA TYR A 199 -4.52 -15.11 -0.99
C TYR A 199 -4.69 -15.98 -2.24
N TYR A 200 -4.56 -15.41 -3.43
CA TYR A 200 -4.66 -16.15 -4.68
C TYR A 200 -3.67 -17.33 -4.75
N ASN A 201 -2.43 -17.11 -4.34
CA ASN A 201 -1.42 -18.16 -4.30
C ASN A 201 -1.74 -19.24 -3.26
N SER A 202 -2.36 -18.92 -2.13
CA SER A 202 -2.78 -19.88 -1.12
C SER A 202 -3.91 -20.78 -1.65
N VAL A 203 -4.92 -20.17 -2.29
CA VAL A 203 -6.02 -20.91 -2.93
C VAL A 203 -5.49 -21.85 -4.02
N LYS A 204 -4.56 -21.37 -4.86
CA LYS A 204 -3.92 -22.19 -5.89
C LYS A 204 -3.16 -23.38 -5.30
N LYS A 205 -2.51 -23.23 -4.14
CA LYS A 205 -1.82 -24.32 -3.44
C LYS A 205 -2.80 -25.35 -2.89
N GLN A 206 -3.91 -24.90 -2.30
CA GLN A 206 -4.95 -25.79 -1.76
C GLN A 206 -5.63 -26.62 -2.85
N ASN A 207 -5.80 -26.06 -4.04
CA ASN A 207 -6.40 -26.75 -5.18
C ASN A 207 -5.42 -27.69 -5.94
N ARG A 208 -4.16 -27.81 -5.51
CA ARG A 208 -3.26 -28.84 -6.03
C ARG A 208 -3.72 -30.18 -5.51
N LYS A 209 -3.87 -31.20 -6.44
CA LYS A 209 -4.13 -32.56 -6.03
C LYS A 209 -3.06 -33.00 -5.03
N GLU A 210 -3.50 -33.40 -3.85
CA GLU A 210 -2.64 -34.11 -2.90
C GLU A 210 -2.13 -35.38 -3.57
N ILE A 211 -0.81 -35.55 -3.62
CA ILE A 211 -0.23 -36.82 -4.02
C ILE A 211 -0.44 -37.73 -2.80
N PRO A 212 -1.26 -38.83 -2.91
CA PRO A 212 -1.41 -39.72 -1.78
C PRO A 212 -0.03 -40.25 -1.39
N LEU A 213 0.32 -40.13 -0.12
CA LEU A 213 1.54 -40.75 0.41
C LEU A 213 1.40 -42.25 0.17
N PRO A 214 2.43 -42.95 -0.35
CA PRO A 214 2.41 -44.40 -0.44
C PRO A 214 2.16 -44.98 0.96
N ASP A 215 1.29 -45.97 1.05
CA ASP A 215 0.94 -46.64 2.30
C ASP A 215 2.22 -47.02 3.05
N ALA A 216 2.46 -46.35 4.18
CA ALA A 216 3.56 -46.66 5.08
C ALA A 216 3.22 -48.03 5.71
N LYS A 217 3.73 -49.13 5.15
CA LYS A 217 3.72 -50.42 5.83
C LYS A 217 4.67 -50.33 7.01
N ILE A 218 4.10 -50.34 8.21
CA ILE A 218 4.90 -50.56 9.43
C ILE A 218 5.34 -52.00 9.37
N VAL A 219 6.57 -52.22 8.96
CA VAL A 219 7.24 -53.52 9.15
C VAL A 219 7.69 -53.56 10.61
N SER A 220 6.82 -54.09 11.48
CA SER A 220 7.27 -54.40 12.83
C SER A 220 8.10 -55.68 12.73
N ASP A 221 9.42 -55.56 12.74
CA ASP A 221 10.29 -56.64 13.13
C ASP A 221 10.12 -56.89 14.62
N GLY A 222 9.14 -57.72 14.94
CA GLY A 222 9.09 -58.30 16.28
C GLY A 222 10.28 -59.23 16.49
N LYS A 223 11.20 -58.85 17.32
CA LYS A 223 11.98 -59.71 18.21
C LYS A 223 12.39 -58.93 19.42
#